data_12eaf2621471c1716eefcac648ce9756
#
_entry.id   12eaf2621471c1716eefcac648ce9756
#
_cell.length_a   1.000
_cell.length_b   1.000
_cell.length_c   1.000
_cell.angle_alpha   90.00
_cell.angle_beta   90.00
_cell.angle_gamma   90.00
#
_symmetry.space_group_name_H-M   'P 1'
#
loop_
_entity.id
_entity.type
_entity.pdbx_description
1 polymer ?
#
loop_
_entity_poly.entity_id
_entity_poly.type
_entity_poly.pdbx_seq_one_letter_code
_entity_poly.pdbx_strand_id
1 'polypeptide(L)'
;MLNIFSKKDRMILRSDMWNLGFMTDDIADVIKSDKLNIHWMKHSYTDRWFADPYLLEVTDKQIVVLVEEFCYKLRKGRIARLVVSRPDYVLQEMKIILELPTHLSFPVIYQKDGEVYVMPENSKSGGISIYKYNSQNICLEKLHEVGKLPLTDATIVQFTSGEDYIFPQIRNL
;
A
#
# COMPACT_ATOMS: atom_id res chain seq x y z
N MET A 1 14.10 -11.08 37.90
CA MET A 1 13.81 -9.97 36.96
C MET A 1 12.38 -10.16 36.49
N LEU A 2 11.45 -9.30 36.95
CA LEU A 2 10.04 -9.39 36.57
C LEU A 2 9.88 -9.04 35.10
N ASN A 3 9.30 -9.94 34.31
CA ASN A 3 8.91 -9.68 32.94
C ASN A 3 7.63 -8.79 32.95
N ILE A 4 7.83 -7.48 32.97
CA ILE A 4 6.75 -6.47 33.09
C ILE A 4 5.90 -6.39 31.82
N PHE A 5 6.39 -6.92 30.68
CA PHE A 5 5.69 -6.86 29.40
C PHE A 5 5.13 -8.24 29.00
N SER A 6 3.89 -8.27 28.56
CA SER A 6 3.29 -9.46 27.97
C SER A 6 4.00 -9.82 26.66
N LYS A 7 3.81 -11.05 26.16
CA LYS A 7 4.34 -11.47 24.85
C LYS A 7 3.82 -10.56 23.71
N LYS A 8 2.61 -10.01 23.86
CA LYS A 8 1.96 -9.05 22.96
C LYS A 8 2.66 -7.69 23.00
N ASP A 9 2.97 -7.18 24.19
CA ASP A 9 3.64 -5.89 24.37
C ASP A 9 5.06 -5.92 23.80
N ARG A 10 5.78 -7.04 23.99
CA ARG A 10 7.12 -7.24 23.38
C ARG A 10 7.10 -7.31 21.87
N MET A 11 6.01 -7.78 21.27
CA MET A 11 5.86 -7.84 19.81
C MET A 11 5.59 -6.44 19.23
N ILE A 12 4.80 -5.61 19.92
CA ILE A 12 4.56 -4.21 19.57
C ILE A 12 5.85 -3.40 19.68
N LEU A 13 6.66 -3.61 20.71
CA LEU A 13 7.94 -2.94 20.94
C LEU A 13 9.07 -3.37 19.96
N ARG A 14 8.87 -4.44 19.19
CA ARG A 14 9.86 -4.99 18.23
C ARG A 14 9.41 -4.90 16.78
N SER A 15 8.16 -4.52 16.52
CA SER A 15 7.68 -4.35 15.14
C SER A 15 7.98 -2.93 14.69
N ASP A 16 8.54 -2.82 13.48
CA ASP A 16 8.63 -1.54 12.80
C ASP A 16 7.22 -0.95 12.67
N MET A 17 7.09 0.34 12.95
CA MET A 17 5.85 1.07 12.78
C MET A 17 5.99 1.97 11.57
N TRP A 18 5.14 1.76 10.58
CA TRP A 18 5.12 2.55 9.36
C TRP A 18 3.95 3.53 9.36
N ASN A 19 4.17 4.69 8.79
CA ASN A 19 3.14 5.70 8.55
C ASN A 19 3.42 6.43 7.23
N LEU A 20 2.41 7.07 6.66
CA LEU A 20 2.54 7.80 5.41
C LEU A 20 3.02 9.22 5.63
N GLY A 21 3.98 9.66 4.81
CA GLY A 21 4.41 11.05 4.71
C GLY A 21 4.04 11.62 3.35
N PHE A 22 3.54 12.85 3.34
CA PHE A 22 3.17 13.57 2.14
C PHE A 22 4.11 14.77 1.95
N MET A 23 4.56 14.97 0.73
CA MET A 23 5.31 16.15 0.30
C MET A 23 4.53 16.82 -0.83
N THR A 24 4.46 18.14 -0.80
CA THR A 24 3.79 18.96 -1.83
C THR A 24 4.78 19.77 -2.66
N ASP A 25 6.07 19.68 -2.30
CA ASP A 25 7.14 20.37 -3.01
C ASP A 25 7.34 19.75 -4.41
N ASP A 26 7.75 20.57 -5.37
CA ASP A 26 8.11 20.09 -6.71
C ASP A 26 9.27 19.08 -6.60
N ILE A 27 9.21 17.99 -7.35
CA ILE A 27 10.23 16.94 -7.30
C ILE A 27 11.62 17.48 -7.71
N ALA A 28 11.67 18.47 -8.62
CA ALA A 28 12.92 19.10 -9.02
C ALA A 28 13.54 19.92 -7.89
N ASP A 29 12.73 20.48 -7.00
CA ASP A 29 13.20 21.18 -5.81
C ASP A 29 13.61 20.20 -4.71
N VAL A 30 12.87 19.11 -4.54
CA VAL A 30 13.23 18.03 -3.62
C VAL A 30 14.59 17.42 -3.97
N ILE A 31 14.87 17.19 -5.25
CA ILE A 31 16.17 16.64 -5.71
C ILE A 31 17.34 17.57 -5.36
N LYS A 32 17.12 18.88 -5.33
CA LYS A 32 18.14 19.90 -5.07
C LYS A 32 18.25 20.28 -3.59
N SER A 33 17.26 19.92 -2.79
CA SER A 33 17.16 20.29 -1.38
C SER A 33 17.83 19.25 -0.47
N ASP A 34 18.48 19.70 0.57
CA ASP A 34 18.95 18.88 1.68
C ASP A 34 17.89 18.73 2.80
N LYS A 35 16.70 19.32 2.60
CA LYS A 35 15.58 19.31 3.53
C LYS A 35 14.30 18.81 2.87
N LEU A 36 13.59 17.94 3.56
CA LEU A 36 12.28 17.44 3.16
C LEU A 36 11.20 18.04 4.07
N ASN A 37 10.19 18.65 3.45
CA ASN A 37 9.01 19.14 4.17
C ASN A 37 7.93 18.04 4.17
N ILE A 38 7.96 17.18 5.17
CA ILE A 38 7.08 16.01 5.26
C ILE A 38 5.90 16.29 6.19
N HIS A 39 4.70 16.13 5.67
CA HIS A 39 3.45 16.14 6.42
C HIS A 39 3.02 14.71 6.73
N TRP A 40 3.18 14.29 7.97
CA TRP A 40 2.82 12.93 8.39
C TRP A 40 1.31 12.77 8.51
N MET A 41 0.77 11.64 8.02
CA MET A 41 -0.63 11.29 8.22
C MET A 41 -0.97 11.21 9.71
N LYS A 42 -2.06 11.86 10.10
CA LYS A 42 -2.56 11.85 11.49
C LYS A 42 -3.69 10.84 11.60
N HIS A 43 -3.56 9.89 12.51
CA HIS A 43 -4.57 8.87 12.81
C HIS A 43 -4.47 8.41 14.26
N SER A 44 -5.52 7.74 14.76
CA SER A 44 -5.60 7.24 16.15
C SER A 44 -5.38 5.73 16.30
N TYR A 45 -5.09 5.01 15.22
CA TYR A 45 -4.86 3.57 15.29
C TYR A 45 -3.56 3.24 16.02
N THR A 46 -3.63 2.28 16.95
CA THR A 46 -2.48 1.75 17.71
C THR A 46 -2.29 0.24 17.52
N ASP A 47 -3.20 -0.39 16.75
CA ASP A 47 -3.23 -1.83 16.49
C ASP A 47 -2.78 -2.21 15.08
N ARG A 48 -2.32 -1.22 14.30
CA ARG A 48 -1.92 -1.38 12.90
C ARG A 48 -0.96 -0.30 12.45
N TRP A 49 -0.36 -0.49 11.29
CA TRP A 49 0.41 0.51 10.56
C TRP A 49 0.07 0.48 9.06
N PHE A 50 0.56 1.48 8.32
CA PHE A 50 0.31 1.67 6.90
C PHE A 50 1.63 1.87 6.16
N ALA A 51 1.82 1.13 5.05
CA ALA A 51 3.00 1.20 4.19
C ALA A 51 2.64 1.10 2.71
N ASP A 52 3.64 1.18 1.85
CA ASP A 52 3.58 0.95 0.40
C ASP A 52 2.47 1.76 -0.29
N PRO A 53 2.44 3.10 -0.14
CA PRO A 53 1.35 3.90 -0.67
C PRO A 53 1.40 3.99 -2.20
N TYR A 54 0.26 3.74 -2.84
CA TYR A 54 0.02 4.05 -4.25
C TYR A 54 -1.12 5.05 -4.38
N LEU A 55 -0.83 6.16 -5.07
CA LEU A 55 -1.77 7.26 -5.26
C LEU A 55 -2.88 6.85 -6.21
N LEU A 56 -4.14 6.95 -5.76
CA LEU A 56 -5.32 6.69 -6.57
C LEU A 56 -5.97 7.98 -7.08
N GLU A 57 -6.10 8.99 -6.21
CA GLU A 57 -6.74 10.26 -6.54
C GLU A 57 -6.22 11.40 -5.67
N VAL A 58 -6.10 12.60 -6.23
CA VAL A 58 -5.82 13.83 -5.48
C VAL A 58 -6.80 14.91 -5.92
N THR A 59 -7.43 15.56 -4.93
CA THR A 59 -8.23 16.76 -5.09
C THR A 59 -7.74 17.86 -4.16
N ASP A 60 -8.33 19.05 -4.25
CA ASP A 60 -8.00 20.14 -3.32
C ASP A 60 -8.36 19.80 -1.85
N LYS A 61 -9.30 18.88 -1.64
CA LYS A 61 -9.83 18.56 -0.29
C LYS A 61 -9.29 17.25 0.27
N GLN A 62 -8.89 16.32 -0.57
CA GLN A 62 -8.50 14.97 -0.13
C GLN A 62 -7.48 14.31 -1.04
N ILE A 63 -6.79 13.34 -0.46
CA ILE A 63 -5.91 12.39 -1.14
C ILE A 63 -6.47 11.00 -0.89
N VAL A 64 -6.62 10.21 -1.94
CA VAL A 64 -7.01 8.80 -1.86
C VAL A 64 -5.81 7.94 -2.23
N VAL A 65 -5.43 7.02 -1.34
CA VAL A 65 -4.29 6.11 -1.55
C VAL A 65 -4.70 4.68 -1.29
N LEU A 66 -4.12 3.75 -2.03
CA LEU A 66 -4.09 2.33 -1.69
C LEU A 66 -2.80 2.04 -0.94
N VAL A 67 -2.89 1.21 0.09
CA VAL A 67 -1.77 0.92 0.99
C VAL A 67 -1.77 -0.54 1.43
N GLU A 68 -0.60 -1.02 1.88
CA GLU A 68 -0.58 -2.12 2.83
C GLU A 68 -1.08 -1.62 4.18
N GLU A 69 -2.09 -2.28 4.73
CA GLU A 69 -2.49 -2.16 6.14
C GLU A 69 -2.07 -3.43 6.88
N PHE A 70 -1.14 -3.31 7.79
CA PHE A 70 -0.71 -4.44 8.62
C PHE A 70 -1.44 -4.43 9.95
N CYS A 71 -2.25 -5.44 10.19
CA CYS A 71 -3.00 -5.60 11.44
C CYS A 71 -2.23 -6.50 12.42
N TYR A 72 -1.86 -5.99 13.59
CA TYR A 72 -1.11 -6.75 14.60
C TYR A 72 -1.88 -7.99 15.09
N LYS A 73 -3.20 -7.89 15.21
CA LYS A 73 -4.03 -9.02 15.62
C LYS A 73 -4.02 -10.15 14.61
N LEU A 74 -4.07 -9.82 13.31
CA LEU A 74 -4.07 -10.80 12.24
C LEU A 74 -2.64 -11.23 11.86
N ARG A 75 -1.63 -10.43 12.21
CA ARG A 75 -0.22 -10.65 11.88
C ARG A 75 0.03 -10.77 10.37
N LYS A 76 -0.73 -10.03 9.59
CA LYS A 76 -0.61 -9.99 8.12
C LYS A 76 -1.02 -8.63 7.57
N GLY A 77 -0.48 -8.30 6.39
CA GLY A 77 -0.90 -7.18 5.57
C GLY A 77 -2.17 -7.49 4.78
N ARG A 78 -2.95 -6.46 4.53
CA ARG A 78 -4.14 -6.42 3.68
C ARG A 78 -4.06 -5.17 2.82
N ILE A 79 -4.83 -5.12 1.73
CA ILE A 79 -4.90 -3.88 0.95
C ILE A 79 -6.07 -3.04 1.47
N ALA A 80 -5.74 -1.81 1.85
CA ALA A 80 -6.69 -0.80 2.30
C ALA A 80 -6.72 0.39 1.35
N ARG A 81 -7.89 1.01 1.24
CA ARG A 81 -8.09 2.34 0.67
C ARG A 81 -8.19 3.34 1.83
N LEU A 82 -7.36 4.36 1.78
CA LEU A 82 -7.40 5.46 2.73
C LEU A 82 -7.88 6.74 2.05
N VAL A 83 -8.69 7.53 2.76
CA VAL A 83 -9.02 8.92 2.41
C VAL A 83 -8.39 9.82 3.46
N VAL A 84 -7.51 10.71 3.01
CA VAL A 84 -6.77 11.64 3.87
C VAL A 84 -7.14 13.06 3.49
N SER A 85 -7.50 13.88 4.48
CA SER A 85 -7.88 15.28 4.24
C SER A 85 -6.69 16.14 3.80
N ARG A 86 -6.98 17.22 3.10
CA ARG A 86 -6.04 18.33 2.81
C ARG A 86 -6.62 19.63 3.39
N PRO A 87 -5.78 20.53 3.92
CA PRO A 87 -4.31 20.45 4.05
C PRO A 87 -3.84 19.76 5.35
N ASP A 88 -4.71 19.23 6.19
CA ASP A 88 -4.38 18.81 7.56
C ASP A 88 -3.76 17.40 7.65
N TYR A 89 -3.85 16.61 6.58
CA TYR A 89 -3.36 15.24 6.48
C TYR A 89 -3.91 14.30 7.56
N VAL A 90 -5.20 14.46 7.86
CA VAL A 90 -5.93 13.60 8.81
C VAL A 90 -6.61 12.47 8.08
N LEU A 91 -6.42 11.24 8.53
CA LEU A 91 -7.13 10.07 8.02
C LEU A 91 -8.63 10.19 8.31
N GLN A 92 -9.44 10.29 7.26
CA GLN A 92 -10.90 10.44 7.34
C GLN A 92 -11.61 9.10 7.23
N GLU A 93 -11.12 8.23 6.35
CA GLU A 93 -11.71 6.92 6.09
C GLU A 93 -10.62 5.88 5.85
N MET A 94 -10.82 4.69 6.37
CA MET A 94 -10.06 3.50 6.04
C MET A 94 -11.02 2.36 5.72
N LYS A 95 -10.88 1.78 4.53
CA LYS A 95 -11.66 0.60 4.11
C LYS A 95 -10.71 -0.49 3.61
N ILE A 96 -10.80 -1.69 4.17
CA ILE A 96 -10.14 -2.87 3.62
C ILE A 96 -10.84 -3.23 2.31
N ILE A 97 -10.09 -3.24 1.22
CA ILE A 97 -10.61 -3.50 -0.13
C ILE A 97 -10.20 -4.87 -0.67
N LEU A 98 -9.19 -5.50 -0.04
CA LEU A 98 -8.80 -6.88 -0.30
C LEU A 98 -8.18 -7.50 0.96
N GLU A 99 -8.71 -8.65 1.35
CA GLU A 99 -8.15 -9.51 2.38
C GLU A 99 -8.09 -10.96 1.87
N LEU A 100 -6.93 -11.60 2.01
CA LEU A 100 -6.72 -13.01 1.68
C LEU A 100 -6.19 -13.77 2.91
N PRO A 101 -6.18 -15.10 2.90
CA PRO A 101 -5.52 -15.88 3.96
C PRO A 101 -4.03 -15.58 4.09
N THR A 102 -3.38 -15.23 2.99
CA THR A 102 -1.97 -14.86 2.91
C THR A 102 -1.76 -13.36 3.14
N HIS A 103 -0.50 -12.98 3.42
CA HIS A 103 -0.08 -11.59 3.54
C HIS A 103 -0.13 -10.89 2.18
N LEU A 104 -0.65 -9.66 2.17
CA LEU A 104 -0.70 -8.77 1.01
C LEU A 104 0.06 -7.49 1.33
N SER A 105 0.87 -7.02 0.38
CA SER A 105 1.63 -5.76 0.42
C SER A 105 1.70 -5.11 -0.96
N PHE A 106 2.34 -3.97 -1.07
CA PHE A 106 2.77 -3.34 -2.30
C PHE A 106 1.70 -3.31 -3.41
N PRO A 107 0.58 -2.56 -3.25
CA PRO A 107 -0.57 -2.57 -4.17
C PRO A 107 -0.31 -1.72 -5.42
N VAL A 108 0.55 -2.20 -6.34
CA VAL A 108 0.86 -1.49 -7.57
C VAL A 108 -0.40 -1.18 -8.36
N ILE A 109 -0.57 0.10 -8.73
CA ILE A 109 -1.69 0.57 -9.55
C ILE A 109 -1.24 0.68 -11.01
N TYR A 110 -2.08 0.19 -11.90
CA TYR A 110 -1.98 0.35 -13.33
C TYR A 110 -3.29 0.93 -13.87
N GLN A 111 -3.21 2.01 -14.65
CA GLN A 111 -4.39 2.66 -15.22
C GLN A 111 -4.40 2.47 -16.74
N LYS A 112 -5.51 1.99 -17.29
CA LYS A 112 -5.71 1.81 -18.73
C LYS A 112 -7.19 1.98 -19.09
N ASP A 113 -7.45 2.72 -20.16
CA ASP A 113 -8.80 2.93 -20.73
C ASP A 113 -9.84 3.42 -19.70
N GLY A 114 -9.39 4.27 -18.75
CA GLY A 114 -10.23 4.79 -17.67
C GLY A 114 -10.51 3.82 -16.52
N GLU A 115 -9.94 2.62 -16.58
CA GLU A 115 -10.05 1.61 -15.54
C GLU A 115 -8.78 1.55 -14.68
N VAL A 116 -8.95 1.17 -13.42
CA VAL A 116 -7.87 0.99 -12.47
C VAL A 116 -7.68 -0.48 -12.15
N TYR A 117 -6.48 -0.95 -12.38
CA TYR A 117 -6.05 -2.31 -12.06
C TYR A 117 -5.05 -2.26 -10.91
N VAL A 118 -5.10 -3.26 -10.04
CA VAL A 118 -4.23 -3.36 -8.87
C VAL A 118 -3.58 -4.73 -8.86
N MET A 119 -2.27 -4.74 -8.67
CA MET A 119 -1.47 -5.96 -8.58
C MET A 119 -0.74 -5.95 -7.23
N PRO A 120 -1.37 -6.47 -6.17
CA PRO A 120 -0.72 -6.56 -4.87
C PRO A 120 0.30 -7.69 -4.83
N GLU A 121 1.38 -7.48 -4.08
CA GLU A 121 2.28 -8.57 -3.75
C GLU A 121 1.57 -9.61 -2.89
N ASN A 122 1.75 -10.87 -3.24
CA ASN A 122 1.23 -12.02 -2.52
C ASN A 122 2.16 -13.24 -2.70
N SER A 123 3.42 -13.07 -2.39
CA SER A 123 4.46 -14.10 -2.62
C SER A 123 4.14 -15.44 -1.94
N LYS A 124 3.46 -15.42 -0.79
CA LYS A 124 3.06 -16.63 -0.06
C LYS A 124 1.95 -17.45 -0.75
N SER A 125 1.23 -16.88 -1.71
CA SER A 125 0.26 -17.65 -2.51
C SER A 125 0.93 -18.44 -3.65
N GLY A 126 2.19 -18.12 -3.94
CA GLY A 126 2.93 -18.72 -5.05
C GLY A 126 2.60 -18.09 -6.41
N GLY A 127 1.91 -16.95 -6.47
CA GLY A 127 1.57 -16.29 -7.72
C GLY A 127 1.18 -14.83 -7.58
N ILE A 128 1.15 -14.12 -8.70
CA ILE A 128 0.64 -12.76 -8.81
C ILE A 128 -0.75 -12.80 -9.42
N SER A 129 -1.67 -12.04 -8.85
CA SER A 129 -3.02 -11.84 -9.39
C SER A 129 -3.27 -10.37 -9.69
N ILE A 130 -3.98 -10.11 -10.79
CA ILE A 130 -4.47 -8.78 -11.14
C ILE A 130 -5.92 -8.67 -10.70
N TYR A 131 -6.23 -7.53 -10.11
CA TYR A 131 -7.57 -7.16 -9.66
C TYR A 131 -8.01 -5.88 -10.38
N LYS A 132 -9.30 -5.76 -10.64
CA LYS A 132 -9.93 -4.50 -11.07
C LYS A 132 -10.46 -3.78 -9.83
N TYR A 133 -10.20 -2.50 -9.73
CA TYR A 133 -10.79 -1.66 -8.69
C TYR A 133 -12.23 -1.30 -9.06
N ASN A 134 -13.18 -1.73 -8.25
CA ASN A 134 -14.58 -1.33 -8.38
C ASN A 134 -14.83 -0.11 -7.49
N SER A 135 -14.97 1.07 -8.11
CA SER A 135 -15.18 2.33 -7.41
C SER A 135 -16.56 2.47 -6.76
N GLN A 136 -17.57 1.78 -7.29
CA GLN A 136 -18.95 1.82 -6.73
C GLN A 136 -19.02 1.02 -5.42
N ASN A 137 -18.47 -0.17 -5.39
CA ASN A 137 -18.47 -1.05 -4.22
C ASN A 137 -17.24 -0.82 -3.31
N ILE A 138 -16.25 -0.07 -3.78
CA ILE A 138 -14.96 0.17 -3.13
C ILE A 138 -14.34 -1.16 -2.70
N CYS A 139 -14.00 -2.00 -3.68
CA CYS A 139 -13.37 -3.31 -3.49
C CYS A 139 -12.48 -3.67 -4.68
N LEU A 140 -11.66 -4.69 -4.50
CA LEU A 140 -10.85 -5.29 -5.58
C LEU A 140 -11.50 -6.60 -6.04
N GLU A 141 -11.80 -6.69 -7.33
CA GLU A 141 -12.38 -7.86 -7.98
C GLU A 141 -11.29 -8.59 -8.76
N LYS A 142 -11.04 -9.87 -8.41
CA LYS A 142 -9.99 -10.66 -9.08
C LYS A 142 -10.34 -10.88 -10.55
N LEU A 143 -9.43 -10.52 -11.45
CA LEU A 143 -9.55 -10.80 -12.88
C LEU A 143 -8.91 -12.15 -13.22
N HIS A 144 -7.60 -12.26 -13.01
CA HIS A 144 -6.86 -13.47 -13.32
C HIS A 144 -5.54 -13.55 -12.55
N GLU A 145 -4.91 -14.69 -12.60
CA GLU A 145 -3.55 -14.93 -12.09
C GLU A 145 -2.56 -14.86 -13.26
N VAL A 146 -1.50 -14.06 -13.08
CA VAL A 146 -0.51 -13.79 -14.13
C VAL A 146 0.58 -14.84 -14.17
N GLY A 147 0.86 -15.51 -13.06
CA GLY A 147 1.91 -16.53 -12.98
C GLY A 147 1.92 -17.27 -11.66
N LYS A 148 2.58 -18.41 -11.64
CA LYS A 148 2.74 -19.29 -10.46
C LYS A 148 4.17 -19.21 -9.91
N LEU A 149 4.66 -18.00 -9.70
CA LEU A 149 5.98 -17.76 -9.12
C LEU A 149 5.83 -16.89 -7.87
N PRO A 150 6.61 -17.13 -6.81
CA PRO A 150 6.60 -16.32 -5.58
C PRO A 150 7.30 -14.97 -5.83
N LEU A 151 6.68 -14.12 -6.65
CA LEU A 151 7.21 -12.84 -7.03
C LEU A 151 6.99 -11.81 -5.92
N THR A 152 7.98 -10.94 -5.74
CA THR A 152 7.97 -9.82 -4.78
C THR A 152 8.31 -8.52 -5.51
N ASP A 153 7.96 -7.39 -4.90
CA ASP A 153 8.33 -6.04 -5.35
C ASP A 153 8.10 -5.80 -6.85
N ALA A 154 7.02 -6.37 -7.40
CA ALA A 154 6.73 -6.25 -8.82
C ALA A 154 6.35 -4.81 -9.17
N THR A 155 7.03 -4.24 -10.16
CA THR A 155 6.78 -2.88 -10.66
C THR A 155 6.30 -2.94 -12.10
N ILE A 156 5.30 -2.11 -12.45
CA ILE A 156 4.82 -1.97 -13.83
C ILE A 156 5.42 -0.70 -14.42
N VAL A 157 6.01 -0.82 -15.60
CA VAL A 157 6.53 0.29 -16.37
C VAL A 157 5.79 0.37 -17.70
N GLN A 158 5.18 1.51 -17.96
CA GLN A 158 4.48 1.81 -19.21
C GLN A 158 5.41 2.60 -20.12
N PHE A 159 5.57 2.14 -21.36
CA PHE A 159 6.31 2.85 -22.36
C PHE A 159 5.36 3.60 -23.33
N THR A 160 5.81 4.71 -23.83
CA THR A 160 5.08 5.51 -24.82
C THR A 160 4.88 4.78 -26.17
N SER A 161 5.64 3.71 -26.41
CA SER A 161 5.47 2.80 -27.56
C SER A 161 4.22 1.90 -27.45
N GLY A 162 3.54 1.89 -26.29
CA GLY A 162 2.37 1.05 -26.02
C GLY A 162 2.68 -0.34 -25.46
N GLU A 163 3.95 -0.60 -25.17
CA GLU A 163 4.38 -1.81 -24.47
C GLU A 163 4.42 -1.58 -22.96
N ASP A 164 3.96 -2.56 -22.20
CA ASP A 164 3.97 -2.55 -20.75
C ASP A 164 4.86 -3.70 -20.24
N TYR A 165 5.70 -3.41 -19.27
CA TYR A 165 6.62 -4.38 -18.68
C TYR A 165 6.36 -4.54 -17.19
N ILE A 166 6.39 -5.79 -16.72
CA ILE A 166 6.37 -6.12 -15.29
C ILE A 166 7.78 -6.55 -14.89
N PHE A 167 8.36 -5.88 -13.90
CA PHE A 167 9.68 -6.19 -13.35
C PHE A 167 9.52 -6.76 -11.94
N PRO A 168 9.40 -8.08 -11.77
CA PRO A 168 9.32 -8.71 -10.47
C PRO A 168 10.70 -9.12 -9.95
N GLN A 169 10.79 -9.29 -8.64
CA GLN A 169 11.87 -10.03 -8.01
C GLN A 169 11.38 -11.45 -7.67
N ILE A 170 12.27 -12.42 -7.71
CA ILE A 170 11.98 -13.78 -7.24
C ILE A 170 12.58 -13.92 -5.84
N ARG A 171 11.75 -14.21 -4.88
CA ARG A 171 12.21 -14.56 -3.53
C ARG A 171 12.78 -15.98 -3.58
N ASN A 172 14.10 -16.12 -3.41
CA ASN A 172 14.71 -17.42 -3.21
C ASN A 172 14.14 -18.06 -1.93
N LEU A 173 13.52 -19.21 -2.06
CA LEU A 173 13.00 -20.02 -0.97
C LEU A 173 14.12 -20.69 -0.20
#